data_f91f2b4b05df476d25841e38071f90c7
#
_entry.id   f91f2b4b05df476d25841e38071f90c7
#
_cell.length_a   1.000
_cell.length_b   1.000
_cell.length_c   1.000
_cell.angle_alpha   90.00
_cell.angle_beta   90.00
_cell.angle_gamma   90.00
#
_symmetry.space_group_name_H-M   'P 1'
#
loop_
_entity.id
_entity.type
_entity.pdbx_description
1 polymer ?
#
loop_
_entity_poly.entity_id
_entity_poly.type
_entity_poly.pdbx_seq_one_letter_code
_entity_poly.pdbx_strand_id
1 'polypeptide(L)'
;SIPLGFAGGFTGEEIHRLLKERKVEEQFVRVKKGISRINVKLRSLENMPDGEKTVSEESEINGMGPEISGEELEIFYQQLDALQKGDILVLAGSIPTVLPSTIYRDIMKRLQKREVMIVVDATKNLLVNVLEYHPFLIKPNNYELGEIFGVTLSTKEDVILYAKKLQEMGAANVLVSMAGDG
;
A
#
# COMPACT_ATOMS: atom_id res chain seq x y z
N SER A 1 2.87 5.95 -15.28
CA SER A 1 2.31 6.17 -13.91
C SER A 1 2.98 7.36 -13.28
N ILE A 2 2.22 8.14 -12.52
CA ILE A 2 2.69 9.31 -11.78
C ILE A 2 2.56 8.98 -10.29
N PRO A 3 3.67 8.81 -9.53
CA PRO A 3 3.59 8.60 -8.10
C PRO A 3 3.15 9.87 -7.37
N LEU A 4 2.19 9.70 -6.45
CA LEU A 4 1.69 10.70 -5.52
C LEU A 4 2.05 10.29 -4.09
N GLY A 5 2.19 11.25 -3.21
CA GLY A 5 2.47 11.01 -1.80
C GLY A 5 3.22 12.17 -1.16
N PHE A 6 3.95 11.89 -0.08
CA PHE A 6 4.66 12.89 0.69
C PHE A 6 6.16 12.59 0.70
N ALA A 7 6.97 13.59 0.43
CA ALA A 7 8.43 13.48 0.45
C ALA A 7 9.04 14.62 1.25
N GLY A 8 10.02 14.35 2.12
CA GLY A 8 10.64 15.35 2.98
C GLY A 8 12.11 15.08 3.30
N GLY A 9 12.82 16.16 3.60
CA GLY A 9 14.22 16.15 3.98
C GLY A 9 15.14 15.57 2.91
N PHE A 10 16.38 15.27 3.30
CA PHE A 10 17.41 14.81 2.36
C PHE A 10 17.05 13.48 1.66
N THR A 11 16.32 12.60 2.33
CA THR A 11 15.85 11.33 1.74
C THR A 11 14.76 11.58 0.68
N GLY A 12 13.86 12.55 0.91
CA GLY A 12 12.88 12.97 -0.08
C GLY A 12 13.52 13.61 -1.31
N GLU A 13 14.54 14.45 -1.12
CA GLU A 13 15.31 15.03 -2.22
C GLU A 13 16.04 13.96 -3.04
N GLU A 14 16.59 12.95 -2.40
CA GLU A 14 17.25 11.84 -3.09
C GLU A 14 16.25 10.99 -3.90
N ILE A 15 15.06 10.73 -3.35
CA ILE A 15 13.99 10.05 -4.09
C ILE A 15 13.64 10.84 -5.36
N HIS A 16 13.44 12.16 -5.23
CA HIS A 16 13.16 13.03 -6.36
C HIS A 16 14.27 12.98 -7.42
N ARG A 17 15.55 13.10 -7.00
CA ARG A 17 16.70 13.04 -7.89
C ARG A 17 16.74 11.75 -8.68
N LEU A 18 16.55 10.60 -8.01
CA LEU A 18 16.55 9.27 -8.62
C LEU A 18 15.39 9.06 -9.60
N LEU A 19 14.20 9.57 -9.28
CA LEU A 19 13.05 9.47 -10.18
C LEU A 19 13.26 10.32 -11.43
N LYS A 20 13.80 11.54 -11.26
CA LYS A 20 14.15 12.42 -12.38
C LYS A 20 15.19 11.80 -13.32
N GLU A 21 16.22 11.17 -12.79
CA GLU A 21 17.22 10.45 -13.59
C GLU A 21 16.61 9.30 -14.41
N ARG A 22 15.60 8.63 -13.82
CA ARG A 22 14.84 7.56 -14.50
C ARG A 22 13.74 8.08 -15.42
N LYS A 23 13.60 9.41 -15.56
CA LYS A 23 12.55 10.06 -16.35
C LYS A 23 11.14 9.69 -15.88
N VAL A 24 10.98 9.46 -14.59
CA VAL A 24 9.68 9.24 -13.95
C VAL A 24 9.18 10.60 -13.48
N GLU A 25 8.04 11.04 -14.00
CA GLU A 25 7.31 12.20 -13.53
C GLU A 25 6.65 11.86 -12.19
N GLU A 26 6.81 12.73 -11.20
CA GLU A 26 6.22 12.56 -9.87
C GLU A 26 5.51 13.84 -9.42
N GLN A 27 4.55 13.71 -8.50
CA GLN A 27 3.81 14.81 -7.92
C GLN A 27 3.77 14.67 -6.38
N PHE A 28 4.93 14.45 -5.76
CA PHE A 28 5.02 14.39 -4.32
C PHE A 28 4.79 15.76 -3.68
N VAL A 29 3.97 15.78 -2.63
CA VAL A 29 3.86 16.94 -1.75
C VAL A 29 5.13 17.04 -0.92
N ARG A 30 5.82 18.19 -0.99
CA ARG A 30 7.04 18.47 -0.24
C ARG A 30 6.67 18.84 1.19
N VAL A 31 7.03 17.99 2.14
CA VAL A 31 6.76 18.25 3.56
C VAL A 31 7.86 19.07 4.20
N LYS A 32 7.47 20.01 5.06
CA LYS A 32 8.38 20.99 5.67
C LYS A 32 9.17 20.42 6.85
N LYS A 33 8.64 19.36 7.50
CA LYS A 33 9.22 18.82 8.73
C LYS A 33 9.47 17.31 8.61
N GLY A 34 10.67 16.91 9.04
CA GLY A 34 11.10 15.51 9.06
C GLY A 34 11.65 15.05 7.71
N ILE A 35 11.88 13.75 7.60
CA ILE A 35 12.48 13.10 6.45
C ILE A 35 11.58 11.97 5.94
N SER A 36 11.62 11.67 4.66
CA SER A 36 11.05 10.41 4.14
C SER A 36 11.72 9.24 4.86
N ARG A 37 10.93 8.30 5.35
CA ARG A 37 11.42 7.26 6.24
C ARG A 37 12.45 6.35 5.55
N ILE A 38 13.40 5.87 6.34
CA ILE A 38 14.30 4.78 5.98
C ILE A 38 13.86 3.56 6.77
N ASN A 39 13.60 2.47 6.09
CA ASN A 39 13.34 1.17 6.70
C ASN A 39 14.53 0.27 6.48
N VAL A 40 14.99 -0.38 7.54
CA VAL A 40 16.12 -1.32 7.50
C VAL A 40 15.60 -2.71 7.85
N LYS A 41 15.88 -3.67 6.98
CA LYS A 41 15.57 -5.07 7.21
C LYS A 41 16.89 -5.83 7.42
N LEU A 42 17.06 -6.38 8.60
CA LEU A 42 18.23 -7.18 8.96
C LEU A 42 17.87 -8.66 8.91
N ARG A 43 18.71 -9.44 8.26
CA ARG A 43 18.56 -10.91 8.19
C ARG A 43 19.83 -11.56 8.68
N SER A 44 19.74 -12.37 9.71
CA SER A 44 20.79 -13.27 10.16
C SER A 44 20.75 -14.52 9.29
N LEU A 45 21.90 -14.89 8.73
CA LEU A 45 22.03 -16.10 7.91
C LEU A 45 22.86 -17.14 8.64
N GLU A 46 22.33 -18.34 8.76
CA GLU A 46 23.06 -19.51 9.25
C GLU A 46 23.47 -20.40 8.10
N ASN A 47 24.70 -20.96 8.19
CA ASN A 47 25.17 -21.95 7.23
C ASN A 47 24.56 -23.31 7.56
N MET A 48 23.88 -23.90 6.60
CA MET A 48 23.38 -25.27 6.70
C MET A 48 24.48 -26.29 6.43
N PRO A 49 24.34 -27.53 6.91
CA PRO A 49 25.34 -28.60 6.69
C PRO A 49 25.63 -28.91 5.21
N ASP A 50 24.69 -28.63 4.32
CA ASP A 50 24.80 -28.77 2.85
C ASP A 50 25.48 -27.58 2.16
N GLY A 51 25.89 -26.55 2.93
CA GLY A 51 26.51 -25.33 2.45
C GLY A 51 25.54 -24.25 1.99
N GLU A 52 24.22 -24.49 2.04
CA GLU A 52 23.23 -23.47 1.81
C GLU A 52 23.11 -22.53 3.02
N LYS A 53 22.57 -21.34 2.80
CA LYS A 53 22.28 -20.37 3.85
C LYS A 53 20.78 -20.26 4.06
N THR A 54 20.35 -20.42 5.31
CA THR A 54 18.98 -20.16 5.71
C THR A 54 18.86 -18.90 6.55
N VAL A 55 17.72 -18.24 6.51
CA VAL A 55 17.43 -17.07 7.37
C VAL A 55 17.02 -17.59 8.74
N SER A 56 17.85 -17.33 9.76
CA SER A 56 17.57 -17.74 11.15
C SER A 56 16.75 -16.70 11.90
N GLU A 57 17.02 -15.41 11.65
CA GLU A 57 16.29 -14.28 12.27
C GLU A 57 16.09 -13.16 11.28
N GLU A 58 14.96 -12.50 11.37
CA GLU A 58 14.66 -11.28 10.64
C GLU A 58 14.19 -10.19 11.60
N SER A 59 14.82 -9.01 11.54
CA SER A 59 14.47 -7.83 12.32
C SER A 59 14.21 -6.66 11.41
N GLU A 60 13.17 -5.86 11.71
CA GLU A 60 12.84 -4.66 10.97
C GLU A 60 12.94 -3.41 11.84
N ILE A 61 13.64 -2.39 11.37
CA ILE A 61 13.69 -1.06 11.96
C ILE A 61 12.95 -0.13 11.01
N ASN A 62 11.76 0.28 11.39
CA ASN A 62 10.89 1.12 10.57
C ASN A 62 10.95 2.57 11.06
N GLY A 63 11.41 3.48 10.21
CA GLY A 63 11.39 4.92 10.48
C GLY A 63 9.96 5.46 10.56
N MET A 64 9.75 6.50 11.35
CA MET A 64 8.40 7.08 11.55
C MET A 64 7.91 7.89 10.34
N GLY A 65 8.81 8.36 9.49
CA GLY A 65 8.46 9.24 8.38
C GLY A 65 8.30 10.71 8.78
N PRO A 66 7.96 11.58 7.82
CA PRO A 66 7.84 13.02 8.07
C PRO A 66 6.53 13.38 8.78
N GLU A 67 6.51 14.55 9.40
CA GLU A 67 5.27 15.17 9.86
C GLU A 67 4.51 15.74 8.66
N ILE A 68 3.21 15.44 8.58
CA ILE A 68 2.34 15.95 7.51
C ILE A 68 1.35 16.93 8.13
N SER A 69 1.42 18.19 7.71
CA SER A 69 0.49 19.22 8.15
C SER A 69 -0.86 19.12 7.44
N GLY A 70 -1.90 19.77 8.00
CA GLY A 70 -3.20 19.85 7.35
C GLY A 70 -3.16 20.53 5.97
N GLU A 71 -2.29 21.54 5.78
CA GLU A 71 -2.09 22.21 4.50
C GLU A 71 -1.49 21.24 3.46
N GLU A 72 -0.49 20.46 3.85
CA GLU A 72 0.16 19.49 2.97
C GLU A 72 -0.80 18.35 2.60
N LEU A 73 -1.62 17.92 3.54
CA LEU A 73 -2.67 16.93 3.29
C LEU A 73 -3.73 17.47 2.31
N GLU A 74 -4.10 18.74 2.43
CA GLU A 74 -5.07 19.35 1.52
C GLU A 74 -4.49 19.49 0.09
N ILE A 75 -3.21 19.81 -0.07
CA ILE A 75 -2.54 19.79 -1.38
C ILE A 75 -2.63 18.39 -2.01
N PHE A 76 -2.37 17.35 -1.21
CA PHE A 76 -2.50 15.97 -1.67
C PHE A 76 -3.94 15.64 -2.11
N TYR A 77 -4.94 16.07 -1.36
CA TYR A 77 -6.34 15.88 -1.74
C TYR A 77 -6.71 16.61 -3.03
N GLN A 78 -6.17 17.82 -3.26
CA GLN A 78 -6.40 18.56 -4.51
C GLN A 78 -5.79 17.83 -5.72
N GLN A 79 -4.64 17.17 -5.56
CA GLN A 79 -4.07 16.31 -6.60
C GLN A 79 -5.00 15.12 -6.93
N LEU A 80 -5.59 14.50 -5.91
CA LEU A 80 -6.58 13.44 -6.13
C LEU A 80 -7.86 13.95 -6.79
N ASP A 81 -8.27 15.18 -6.47
CA ASP A 81 -9.44 15.81 -7.10
C ASP A 81 -9.25 16.12 -8.59
N ALA A 82 -8.03 16.15 -9.07
CA ALA A 82 -7.74 16.29 -10.51
C ALA A 82 -7.98 15.01 -11.32
N LEU A 83 -8.13 13.86 -10.64
CA LEU A 83 -8.42 12.59 -11.30
C LEU A 83 -9.79 12.60 -11.96
N GLN A 84 -9.87 11.96 -13.12
CA GLN A 84 -11.05 11.94 -13.98
C GLN A 84 -11.49 10.51 -14.33
N LYS A 85 -12.67 10.40 -14.92
CA LYS A 85 -13.16 9.13 -15.47
C LYS A 85 -12.14 8.52 -16.42
N GLY A 86 -11.82 7.25 -16.19
CA GLY A 86 -10.83 6.50 -16.95
C GLY A 86 -9.43 6.49 -16.35
N ASP A 87 -9.16 7.35 -15.36
CA ASP A 87 -7.93 7.24 -14.59
C ASP A 87 -7.94 6.01 -13.67
N ILE A 88 -6.75 5.49 -13.39
CA ILE A 88 -6.54 4.40 -12.44
C ILE A 88 -5.73 4.93 -11.27
N LEU A 89 -6.31 4.89 -10.07
CA LEU A 89 -5.62 5.20 -8.83
C LEU A 89 -5.22 3.90 -8.11
N VAL A 90 -3.93 3.75 -7.81
CA VAL A 90 -3.43 2.64 -6.99
C VAL A 90 -3.10 3.16 -5.60
N LEU A 91 -3.86 2.71 -4.61
CA LEU A 91 -3.60 2.95 -3.19
C LEU A 91 -2.74 1.82 -2.66
N ALA A 92 -1.45 2.09 -2.45
CA ALA A 92 -0.49 1.08 -2.03
C ALA A 92 0.44 1.61 -0.93
N GLY A 93 1.02 0.70 -0.18
CA GLY A 93 1.99 0.98 0.86
C GLY A 93 1.37 1.26 2.23
N SER A 94 2.25 1.53 3.19
CA SER A 94 1.86 1.80 4.58
C SER A 94 1.52 3.27 4.78
N ILE A 95 0.50 3.51 5.59
CA ILE A 95 0.08 4.85 5.98
C ILE A 95 1.04 5.39 7.06
N PRO A 96 1.58 6.62 6.90
CA PRO A 96 2.28 7.29 7.97
C PRO A 96 1.43 7.37 9.24
N THR A 97 2.04 7.16 10.41
CA THR A 97 1.33 7.15 11.71
C THR A 97 0.66 8.48 12.07
N VAL A 98 1.10 9.56 11.44
CA VAL A 98 0.52 10.92 11.60
C VAL A 98 -0.78 11.10 10.81
N LEU A 99 -1.10 10.22 9.88
CA LEU A 99 -2.36 10.22 9.13
C LEU A 99 -3.37 9.27 9.78
N PRO A 100 -4.68 9.57 9.64
CA PRO A 100 -5.70 8.67 10.15
C PRO A 100 -5.66 7.31 9.43
N SER A 101 -5.85 6.24 10.18
CA SER A 101 -5.97 4.88 9.62
C SER A 101 -7.13 4.73 8.62
N THR A 102 -7.97 5.74 8.51
CA THR A 102 -9.12 5.81 7.60
C THR A 102 -8.79 6.46 6.25
N ILE A 103 -7.54 6.90 6.04
CA ILE A 103 -7.17 7.73 4.87
C ILE A 103 -7.59 7.09 3.53
N TYR A 104 -7.42 5.77 3.35
CA TYR A 104 -7.83 5.10 2.11
C TYR A 104 -9.33 5.12 1.93
N ARG A 105 -10.10 4.88 2.99
CA ARG A 105 -11.55 5.03 2.99
C ARG A 105 -11.97 6.45 2.62
N ASP A 106 -11.32 7.45 3.21
CA ASP A 106 -11.65 8.85 3.00
C ASP A 106 -11.33 9.29 1.55
N ILE A 107 -10.25 8.77 0.97
CA ILE A 107 -9.92 8.93 -0.46
C ILE A 107 -11.00 8.29 -1.34
N MET A 108 -11.39 7.05 -1.07
CA MET A 108 -12.42 6.37 -1.85
C MET A 108 -13.76 7.09 -1.80
N LYS A 109 -14.17 7.55 -0.62
CA LYS A 109 -15.37 8.36 -0.44
C LYS A 109 -15.30 9.66 -1.24
N ARG A 110 -14.14 10.34 -1.25
CA ARG A 110 -13.94 11.59 -2.01
C ARG A 110 -14.07 11.38 -3.51
N LEU A 111 -13.57 10.26 -4.02
CA LEU A 111 -13.56 9.95 -5.45
C LEU A 111 -14.80 9.19 -5.96
N GLN A 112 -15.71 8.81 -5.10
CA GLN A 112 -16.86 7.93 -5.40
C GLN A 112 -17.68 8.38 -6.62
N LYS A 113 -17.80 9.70 -6.86
CA LYS A 113 -18.59 10.27 -7.97
C LYS A 113 -17.78 10.53 -9.25
N ARG A 114 -16.47 10.21 -9.26
CA ARG A 114 -15.56 10.57 -10.36
C ARG A 114 -15.32 9.44 -11.36
N GLU A 115 -15.88 8.25 -11.11
CA GLU A 115 -15.71 7.07 -11.97
C GLU A 115 -14.23 6.70 -12.24
N VAL A 116 -13.37 6.93 -11.23
CA VAL A 116 -11.97 6.52 -11.22
C VAL A 116 -11.91 5.05 -10.83
N MET A 117 -11.10 4.26 -11.54
CA MET A 117 -10.85 2.88 -11.15
C MET A 117 -9.84 2.84 -10.00
N ILE A 118 -10.23 2.33 -8.84
CA ILE A 118 -9.37 2.31 -7.66
C ILE A 118 -8.91 0.88 -7.37
N VAL A 119 -7.59 0.71 -7.33
CA VAL A 119 -6.89 -0.52 -6.95
C VAL A 119 -6.33 -0.34 -5.55
N VAL A 120 -6.56 -1.31 -4.65
CA VAL A 120 -6.08 -1.22 -3.26
C VAL A 120 -5.16 -2.39 -2.94
N ASP A 121 -3.89 -2.06 -2.67
CA ASP A 121 -2.86 -2.97 -2.18
C ASP A 121 -2.52 -2.60 -0.73
N ALA A 122 -3.35 -3.05 0.19
CA ALA A 122 -3.27 -2.69 1.60
C ALA A 122 -3.56 -3.89 2.50
N THR A 123 -3.17 -3.79 3.77
CA THR A 123 -3.28 -4.88 4.73
C THR A 123 -4.48 -4.71 5.66
N LYS A 124 -5.04 -5.83 6.11
CA LYS A 124 -6.00 -5.92 7.23
C LYS A 124 -7.15 -4.88 7.17
N ASN A 125 -7.26 -4.09 8.22
CA ASN A 125 -8.35 -3.11 8.37
C ASN A 125 -8.38 -2.05 7.27
N LEU A 126 -7.23 -1.68 6.70
CA LEU A 126 -7.18 -0.73 5.59
C LEU A 126 -7.90 -1.25 4.36
N LEU A 127 -7.76 -2.55 4.09
CA LEU A 127 -8.43 -3.22 2.97
C LEU A 127 -9.92 -3.41 3.26
N VAL A 128 -10.28 -3.88 4.46
CA VAL A 128 -11.69 -4.12 4.81
C VAL A 128 -12.50 -2.82 4.80
N ASN A 129 -11.94 -1.73 5.31
CA ASN A 129 -12.60 -0.42 5.40
C ASN A 129 -12.91 0.23 4.05
N VAL A 130 -12.35 -0.25 2.94
CA VAL A 130 -12.62 0.30 1.61
C VAL A 130 -13.64 -0.50 0.81
N LEU A 131 -14.02 -1.70 1.25
CA LEU A 131 -14.91 -2.60 0.51
C LEU A 131 -16.30 -2.00 0.27
N GLU A 132 -16.82 -1.22 1.22
CA GLU A 132 -18.11 -0.52 1.09
C GLU A 132 -18.14 0.48 -0.08
N TYR A 133 -16.97 0.92 -0.58
CA TYR A 133 -16.83 1.83 -1.72
C TYR A 133 -16.55 1.13 -3.05
N HIS A 134 -16.65 -0.19 -3.09
CA HIS A 134 -16.52 -1.02 -4.28
C HIS A 134 -15.21 -0.80 -5.07
N PRO A 135 -14.02 -1.05 -4.48
CA PRO A 135 -12.76 -0.96 -5.20
C PRO A 135 -12.78 -1.86 -6.44
N PHE A 136 -12.20 -1.37 -7.54
CA PHE A 136 -12.10 -2.14 -8.79
C PHE A 136 -11.26 -3.42 -8.60
N LEU A 137 -10.17 -3.34 -7.85
CA LEU A 137 -9.30 -4.47 -7.54
C LEU A 137 -8.72 -4.32 -6.15
N ILE A 138 -8.69 -5.41 -5.40
CA ILE A 138 -7.90 -5.52 -4.17
C ILE A 138 -6.86 -6.63 -4.32
N LYS A 139 -5.69 -6.48 -3.64
CA LYS A 139 -4.58 -7.44 -3.76
C LYS A 139 -4.05 -7.88 -2.39
N PRO A 140 -4.77 -8.70 -1.63
CA PRO A 140 -4.20 -9.34 -0.46
C PRO A 140 -3.23 -10.48 -0.85
N ASN A 141 -2.29 -10.81 0.03
CA ASN A 141 -1.63 -12.10 -0.05
C ASN A 141 -2.48 -13.17 0.69
N ASN A 142 -2.11 -14.46 0.55
CA ASN A 142 -2.84 -15.56 1.16
C ASN A 142 -2.90 -15.47 2.70
N TYR A 143 -1.84 -14.98 3.36
CA TYR A 143 -1.82 -14.78 4.81
C TYR A 143 -2.76 -13.65 5.24
N GLU A 144 -2.69 -12.52 4.56
CA GLU A 144 -3.58 -11.36 4.80
C GLU A 144 -5.05 -11.73 4.59
N LEU A 145 -5.33 -12.51 3.55
CA LEU A 145 -6.69 -13.03 3.29
C LEU A 145 -7.16 -13.91 4.45
N GLY A 146 -6.32 -14.82 4.94
CA GLY A 146 -6.63 -15.65 6.10
C GLY A 146 -6.85 -14.83 7.37
N GLU A 147 -6.00 -13.82 7.63
CA GLU A 147 -6.12 -12.94 8.78
C GLU A 147 -7.43 -12.13 8.79
N ILE A 148 -7.92 -11.67 7.64
CA ILE A 148 -9.19 -10.93 7.53
C ILE A 148 -10.36 -11.78 8.07
N PHE A 149 -10.34 -13.08 7.82
CA PHE A 149 -11.42 -13.99 8.23
C PHE A 149 -11.09 -14.82 9.48
N GLY A 150 -9.91 -14.64 10.07
CA GLY A 150 -9.47 -15.38 11.27
C GLY A 150 -9.25 -16.88 11.00
N VAL A 151 -8.79 -17.24 9.80
CA VAL A 151 -8.57 -18.64 9.37
C VAL A 151 -7.18 -18.83 8.76
N THR A 152 -6.69 -20.07 8.79
CA THR A 152 -5.50 -20.47 8.04
C THR A 152 -5.95 -21.09 6.71
N LEU A 153 -5.46 -20.55 5.59
CA LEU A 153 -5.75 -21.04 4.25
C LEU A 153 -4.68 -22.06 3.86
N SER A 154 -5.09 -23.31 3.66
CA SER A 154 -4.16 -24.41 3.39
C SER A 154 -4.22 -24.91 1.94
N THR A 155 -5.29 -24.62 1.22
CA THR A 155 -5.53 -25.10 -0.15
C THR A 155 -5.86 -23.93 -1.09
N LYS A 156 -5.72 -24.15 -2.39
CA LYS A 156 -6.17 -23.17 -3.41
C LYS A 156 -7.69 -22.97 -3.36
N GLU A 157 -8.42 -24.01 -3.04
CA GLU A 157 -9.88 -24.00 -2.88
C GLU A 157 -10.29 -23.08 -1.73
N ASP A 158 -9.56 -23.12 -0.60
CA ASP A 158 -9.78 -22.19 0.53
C ASP A 158 -9.55 -20.74 0.08
N VAL A 159 -8.43 -20.49 -0.63
CA VAL A 159 -8.11 -19.14 -1.14
C VAL A 159 -9.21 -18.63 -2.06
N ILE A 160 -9.70 -19.46 -2.99
CA ILE A 160 -10.80 -19.08 -3.90
C ILE A 160 -12.09 -18.80 -3.11
N LEU A 161 -12.40 -19.62 -2.12
CA LEU A 161 -13.60 -19.46 -1.29
C LEU A 161 -13.59 -18.10 -0.57
N TYR A 162 -12.48 -17.78 0.09
CA TYR A 162 -12.37 -16.53 0.86
C TYR A 162 -12.18 -15.30 -0.02
N ALA A 163 -11.56 -15.43 -1.20
CA ALA A 163 -11.52 -14.34 -2.19
C ALA A 163 -12.93 -13.99 -2.69
N LYS A 164 -13.80 -14.97 -2.93
CA LYS A 164 -15.21 -14.74 -3.28
C LYS A 164 -15.97 -14.01 -2.18
N LYS A 165 -15.71 -14.31 -0.91
CA LYS A 165 -16.31 -13.56 0.21
C LYS A 165 -15.91 -12.08 0.19
N LEU A 166 -14.66 -11.74 -0.19
CA LEU A 166 -14.26 -10.34 -0.36
C LEU A 166 -14.99 -9.65 -1.52
N GLN A 167 -15.31 -10.41 -2.59
CA GLN A 167 -16.17 -9.88 -3.66
C GLN A 167 -17.60 -9.62 -3.16
N GLU A 168 -18.18 -10.54 -2.39
CA GLU A 168 -19.49 -10.36 -1.75
C GLU A 168 -19.53 -9.16 -0.79
N MET A 169 -18.38 -8.85 -0.14
CA MET A 169 -18.23 -7.67 0.71
C MET A 169 -18.04 -6.36 -0.07
N GLY A 170 -17.86 -6.41 -1.39
CA GLY A 170 -17.86 -5.22 -2.24
C GLY A 170 -16.73 -5.08 -3.25
N ALA A 171 -15.65 -5.85 -3.18
CA ALA A 171 -14.59 -5.78 -4.19
C ALA A 171 -15.07 -6.27 -5.56
N ALA A 172 -14.85 -5.50 -6.62
CA ALA A 172 -15.21 -5.97 -7.96
C ALA A 172 -14.30 -7.12 -8.42
N ASN A 173 -13.01 -7.04 -8.11
CA ASN A 173 -12.02 -8.08 -8.42
C ASN A 173 -11.10 -8.31 -7.23
N VAL A 174 -10.63 -9.54 -7.06
CA VAL A 174 -9.67 -9.94 -6.03
C VAL A 174 -8.52 -10.68 -6.68
N LEU A 175 -7.30 -10.18 -6.48
CA LEU A 175 -6.06 -10.84 -6.88
C LEU A 175 -5.35 -11.29 -5.61
N VAL A 176 -5.18 -12.60 -5.42
CA VAL A 176 -4.44 -13.12 -4.27
C VAL A 176 -3.04 -13.51 -4.68
N SER A 177 -2.02 -12.88 -4.06
CA SER A 177 -0.62 -13.27 -4.27
C SER A 177 -0.25 -14.45 -3.36
N MET A 178 0.35 -15.49 -3.94
CA MET A 178 0.71 -16.73 -3.24
C MET A 178 2.23 -16.98 -3.22
N ALA A 179 3.03 -15.92 -3.26
CA ALA A 179 4.49 -15.98 -3.32
C ALA A 179 5.01 -16.90 -4.44
N GLY A 180 5.74 -17.97 -4.07
CA GLY A 180 6.29 -18.92 -5.04
C GLY A 180 5.25 -19.82 -5.74
N ASP A 181 4.02 -19.84 -5.27
CA ASP A 181 2.94 -20.71 -5.80
C ASP A 181 2.02 -19.97 -6.79
N GLY A 182 2.30 -18.72 -7.11
CA GLY A 182 1.56 -17.93 -8.12
C GLY A 182 1.14 -16.54 -7.71
#